data_17f2806bf0fea06a21aad86d923c1302
#
_entry.id   17f2806bf0fea06a21aad86d923c1302
#
_cell.length_a   1.000
_cell.length_b   1.000
_cell.length_c   1.000
_cell.angle_alpha   90.00
_cell.angle_beta   90.00
_cell.angle_gamma   90.00
#
_symmetry.space_group_name_H-M   'P 1'
#
loop_
_entity.id
_entity.type
_entity.pdbx_description
1 polymer ?
#
loop_
_entity_poly.entity_id
_entity_poly.type
_entity_poly.pdbx_seq_one_letter_code
_entity_poly.pdbx_strand_id
1 'polypeptide(L)'
;MPKFNFMGLSLSKLFNKTETTEDTIEAIIASVEHDAYGVSDSNVLFSGLNELGGYFFFQTIVVGTFKTKCKNGAQLTFKGKNFELTLNSDSLEFESHHTEVKGRHVTNIDFQIEESDIKKLQNATLSEIILKVKKHELLFTKYNSEK
;
A
#
# COMPACT_ATOMS: atom_id res chain seq x y z
N MET A 1 -13.40 -5.40 12.43
CA MET A 1 -12.30 -4.78 11.72
C MET A 1 -12.84 -3.79 10.72
N PRO A 2 -12.31 -2.60 10.73
CA PRO A 2 -12.76 -1.65 9.72
C PRO A 2 -12.39 -2.14 8.34
N LYS A 3 -13.27 -1.89 7.43
CA LYS A 3 -13.03 -2.22 6.07
C LYS A 3 -12.47 -1.05 5.35
N PHE A 4 -11.36 -1.25 4.69
CA PHE A 4 -10.87 -0.25 3.77
C PHE A 4 -11.48 -0.49 2.42
N ASN A 5 -11.87 0.58 1.81
CA ASN A 5 -12.36 0.49 0.45
C ASN A 5 -11.88 1.73 -0.28
N PHE A 6 -10.80 1.56 -1.02
CA PHE A 6 -10.20 2.68 -1.73
C PHE A 6 -10.98 3.04 -2.98
N MET A 7 -11.88 2.18 -3.42
CA MET A 7 -12.53 2.38 -4.71
C MET A 7 -13.45 3.58 -4.73
N GLY A 8 -14.03 3.93 -3.58
CA GLY A 8 -14.91 5.07 -3.52
C GLY A 8 -14.23 6.39 -3.25
N LEU A 9 -12.90 6.39 -3.15
CA LEU A 9 -12.17 7.59 -2.80
C LEU A 9 -11.56 8.22 -4.03
N SER A 10 -11.70 9.54 -4.14
CA SER A 10 -10.95 10.28 -5.13
C SER A 10 -9.57 10.59 -4.57
N LEU A 11 -8.61 10.78 -5.46
CA LEU A 11 -7.26 11.11 -5.01
C LEU A 11 -7.22 12.45 -4.29
N SER A 12 -8.02 13.40 -4.74
CA SER A 12 -8.06 14.69 -4.07
C SER A 12 -8.56 14.56 -2.65
N LYS A 13 -9.44 13.60 -2.38
CA LYS A 13 -9.96 13.40 -1.05
C LYS A 13 -8.91 12.87 -0.09
N LEU A 14 -7.97 12.07 -0.60
CA LEU A 14 -6.90 11.55 0.23
C LEU A 14 -6.01 12.66 0.77
N PHE A 15 -5.93 13.78 0.09
CA PHE A 15 -4.98 14.82 0.42
C PHE A 15 -5.63 16.11 0.90
N ASN A 16 -6.91 16.05 1.31
CA ASN A 16 -7.65 17.23 1.76
C ASN A 16 -7.41 17.58 3.20
N LYS A 17 -6.79 16.71 3.96
CA LYS A 17 -6.77 16.88 5.40
C LYS A 17 -5.76 17.89 5.87
N THR A 18 -4.72 18.10 5.11
CA THR A 18 -3.65 18.96 5.57
C THR A 18 -3.10 19.75 4.39
N GLU A 19 -2.57 20.91 4.71
CA GLU A 19 -1.98 21.77 3.71
C GLU A 19 -0.46 21.75 3.79
N THR A 20 0.10 20.75 4.41
CA THR A 20 1.54 20.69 4.55
C THR A 20 2.21 20.64 3.20
N THR A 21 3.34 21.35 3.09
CA THR A 21 4.19 21.28 1.92
C THR A 21 5.38 20.37 2.13
N GLU A 22 5.49 19.80 3.33
CA GLU A 22 6.60 18.92 3.65
C GLU A 22 6.33 17.52 3.12
N ASP A 23 7.39 16.89 2.67
CA ASP A 23 7.29 15.56 2.11
C ASP A 23 7.99 14.56 3.03
N THR A 24 7.58 14.56 4.30
CA THR A 24 8.10 13.63 5.29
C THR A 24 7.14 12.46 5.44
N ILE A 25 7.67 11.36 6.00
CA ILE A 25 6.83 10.18 6.26
C ILE A 25 5.69 10.57 7.21
N GLU A 26 5.98 11.35 8.24
CA GLU A 26 4.96 11.77 9.20
C GLU A 26 3.88 12.62 8.53
N ALA A 27 4.29 13.49 7.62
CA ALA A 27 3.33 14.33 6.91
C ALA A 27 2.45 13.48 5.99
N ILE A 28 3.03 12.48 5.34
CA ILE A 28 2.26 11.59 4.49
C ILE A 28 1.23 10.82 5.32
N ILE A 29 1.66 10.25 6.44
CA ILE A 29 0.73 9.49 7.29
C ILE A 29 -0.40 10.38 7.77
N ALA A 30 -0.07 11.62 8.15
CA ALA A 30 -1.09 12.54 8.66
C ALA A 30 -2.07 12.98 7.58
N SER A 31 -1.66 12.97 6.32
CA SER A 31 -2.49 13.47 5.23
C SER A 31 -3.52 12.46 4.73
N VAL A 32 -3.38 11.18 5.11
CA VAL A 32 -4.25 10.12 4.65
C VAL A 32 -5.08 9.61 5.82
N GLU A 33 -6.37 9.38 5.59
CA GLU A 33 -7.28 8.99 6.67
C GLU A 33 -7.21 7.50 6.99
N HIS A 34 -6.42 6.74 6.27
CA HIS A 34 -6.30 5.30 6.48
C HIS A 34 -5.03 4.99 7.23
N ASP A 35 -5.01 3.81 7.85
CA ASP A 35 -3.85 3.40 8.63
C ASP A 35 -2.70 2.99 7.73
N ALA A 36 -1.52 3.43 8.08
CA ALA A 36 -0.31 3.00 7.38
C ALA A 36 -0.03 1.54 7.72
N TYR A 37 0.44 0.80 6.74
CA TYR A 37 0.77 -0.61 6.91
C TYR A 37 2.28 -0.83 6.92
N GLY A 38 2.99 -0.08 6.11
CA GLY A 38 4.45 -0.16 6.06
C GLY A 38 5.04 1.19 5.70
N VAL A 39 6.28 1.40 6.13
CA VAL A 39 6.97 2.66 5.85
C VAL A 39 8.38 2.38 5.35
N SER A 40 8.87 3.24 4.49
CA SER A 40 10.25 3.24 4.06
C SER A 40 10.80 4.64 4.24
N ASP A 41 11.99 4.88 3.70
CA ASP A 41 12.62 6.20 3.87
C ASP A 41 11.80 7.31 3.22
N SER A 42 11.12 7.01 2.13
CA SER A 42 10.45 8.06 1.36
C SER A 42 9.06 7.65 0.87
N ASN A 43 8.54 6.52 1.32
CA ASN A 43 7.22 6.06 0.90
C ASN A 43 6.46 5.42 2.05
N VAL A 44 5.14 5.53 1.97
CA VAL A 44 4.25 4.88 2.93
C VAL A 44 3.31 3.97 2.14
N LEU A 45 3.12 2.76 2.65
CA LEU A 45 2.19 1.79 2.08
C LEU A 45 0.95 1.74 2.97
N PHE A 46 -0.18 2.10 2.41
CA PHE A 46 -1.47 1.96 3.06
C PHE A 46 -2.18 0.74 2.49
N SER A 47 -2.96 0.05 3.30
CA SER A 47 -3.60 -1.16 2.83
C SER A 47 -4.96 -1.38 3.43
N GLY A 48 -5.72 -2.26 2.79
CA GLY A 48 -7.00 -2.71 3.29
C GLY A 48 -7.41 -3.98 2.58
N LEU A 49 -8.37 -4.69 3.17
CA LEU A 49 -8.93 -5.88 2.56
C LEU A 49 -10.30 -5.56 1.99
N ASN A 50 -10.60 -6.14 0.84
CA ASN A 50 -11.88 -5.96 0.19
C ASN A 50 -12.33 -7.28 -0.42
N GLU A 51 -13.63 -7.50 -0.39
CA GLU A 51 -14.23 -8.67 -1.03
C GLU A 51 -15.14 -8.19 -2.14
N LEU A 52 -15.02 -8.81 -3.31
CA LEU A 52 -15.84 -8.44 -4.45
C LEU A 52 -16.22 -9.72 -5.19
N GLY A 53 -17.51 -10.06 -5.17
CA GLY A 53 -18.01 -11.21 -5.87
C GLY A 53 -17.41 -12.54 -5.41
N GLY A 54 -17.09 -12.66 -4.14
CA GLY A 54 -16.50 -13.88 -3.59
C GLY A 54 -14.99 -13.94 -3.69
N TYR A 55 -14.38 -12.92 -4.28
CA TYR A 55 -12.93 -12.85 -4.38
C TYR A 55 -12.41 -11.81 -3.41
N PHE A 56 -11.22 -12.08 -2.86
CA PHE A 56 -10.61 -11.18 -1.89
C PHE A 56 -9.43 -10.46 -2.52
N PHE A 57 -9.29 -9.19 -2.14
CA PHE A 57 -8.21 -8.35 -2.63
C PHE A 57 -7.54 -7.65 -1.47
N PHE A 58 -6.21 -7.61 -1.54
CA PHE A 58 -5.41 -6.79 -0.65
C PHE A 58 -5.10 -5.53 -1.42
N GLN A 59 -5.78 -4.45 -1.07
CA GLN A 59 -5.66 -3.19 -1.79
C GLN A 59 -4.54 -2.37 -1.17
N THR A 60 -3.71 -1.78 -2.01
CA THR A 60 -2.60 -0.97 -1.52
C THR A 60 -2.59 0.39 -2.20
N ILE A 61 -2.12 1.37 -1.44
CA ILE A 61 -1.82 2.69 -1.94
C ILE A 61 -0.42 3.03 -1.46
N VAL A 62 0.48 3.31 -2.40
CA VAL A 62 1.85 3.73 -2.09
C VAL A 62 1.93 5.23 -2.31
N VAL A 63 2.32 5.96 -1.28
CA VAL A 63 2.41 7.42 -1.34
C VAL A 63 3.83 7.82 -0.99
N GLY A 64 4.45 8.59 -1.86
CA GLY A 64 5.80 9.08 -1.64
C GLY A 64 6.52 9.35 -2.94
N THR A 65 7.82 9.09 -2.94
CA THR A 65 8.65 9.36 -4.11
C THR A 65 8.53 8.30 -5.20
N PHE A 66 7.97 7.14 -4.87
CA PHE A 66 7.86 6.05 -5.84
C PHE A 66 6.98 6.46 -7.01
N LYS A 67 7.51 6.28 -8.21
CA LYS A 67 6.82 6.65 -9.44
C LYS A 67 7.06 5.55 -10.45
N THR A 68 5.97 5.02 -11.03
CA THR A 68 6.10 3.95 -12.00
C THR A 68 4.98 3.99 -13.02
N LYS A 69 5.25 3.42 -14.17
CA LYS A 69 4.25 3.07 -15.15
C LYS A 69 4.56 1.64 -15.54
N CYS A 70 3.67 0.73 -15.17
CA CYS A 70 3.94 -0.70 -15.25
C CYS A 70 2.95 -1.37 -16.19
N LYS A 71 3.43 -2.35 -16.95
CA LYS A 71 2.58 -3.13 -17.85
C LYS A 71 2.67 -4.61 -17.58
N ASN A 72 3.50 -5.05 -16.64
CA ASN A 72 3.74 -6.48 -16.41
C ASN A 72 3.39 -6.91 -14.99
N GLY A 73 2.71 -6.04 -14.23
CA GLY A 73 2.26 -6.42 -12.91
C GLY A 73 3.30 -6.19 -11.82
N ALA A 74 2.89 -6.52 -10.60
CA ALA A 74 3.74 -6.33 -9.43
C ALA A 74 3.59 -7.52 -8.50
N GLN A 75 4.53 -7.65 -7.57
CA GLN A 75 4.47 -8.66 -6.52
C GLN A 75 4.66 -7.98 -5.17
N LEU A 76 3.90 -8.46 -4.19
CA LEU A 76 3.99 -7.97 -2.82
C LEU A 76 4.33 -9.14 -1.92
N THR A 77 5.45 -9.05 -1.21
CA THR A 77 5.90 -10.12 -0.34
C THR A 77 5.87 -9.65 1.10
N PHE A 78 5.26 -10.45 1.95
CA PHE A 78 5.20 -10.21 3.38
C PHE A 78 6.18 -11.14 4.05
N LYS A 79 7.02 -10.60 4.92
CA LYS A 79 8.00 -11.41 5.66
C LYS A 79 7.86 -11.17 7.13
N GLY A 80 7.94 -12.25 7.89
CA GLY A 80 7.87 -12.18 9.33
C GLY A 80 8.55 -13.39 9.94
N LYS A 81 8.31 -13.59 11.23
CA LYS A 81 8.90 -14.71 11.94
C LYS A 81 8.27 -16.00 11.43
N ASN A 82 9.11 -16.85 10.78
CA ASN A 82 8.67 -18.13 10.21
C ASN A 82 7.47 -17.95 9.27
N PHE A 83 7.47 -16.84 8.52
CA PHE A 83 6.34 -16.54 7.65
C PHE A 83 6.82 -15.80 6.40
N GLU A 84 6.30 -16.22 5.27
CA GLU A 84 6.52 -15.51 4.02
C GLU A 84 5.34 -15.76 3.10
N LEU A 85 4.82 -14.69 2.51
CA LEU A 85 3.68 -14.78 1.58
C LEU A 85 3.91 -13.80 0.46
N THR A 86 3.75 -14.25 -0.79
CA THR A 86 3.87 -13.40 -1.96
C THR A 86 2.56 -13.36 -2.71
N LEU A 87 2.09 -12.16 -3.02
CA LEU A 87 0.87 -11.94 -3.78
C LEU A 87 1.23 -11.31 -5.12
N ASN A 88 0.41 -11.62 -6.12
CA ASN A 88 0.56 -11.02 -7.44
C ASN A 88 -0.53 -9.99 -7.66
N SER A 89 -0.21 -8.93 -8.38
CA SER A 89 -1.19 -7.88 -8.64
C SER A 89 -2.31 -8.42 -9.50
N ASP A 90 -3.52 -7.89 -9.25
CA ASP A 90 -4.70 -8.26 -10.02
C ASP A 90 -4.61 -7.71 -11.44
N SER A 91 -4.15 -6.48 -11.55
CA SER A 91 -3.98 -5.84 -12.84
C SER A 91 -2.51 -5.83 -13.23
N LEU A 92 -2.24 -6.08 -14.51
CA LEU A 92 -0.87 -5.99 -15.02
C LEU A 92 -0.45 -4.55 -15.28
N GLU A 93 -1.43 -3.67 -15.52
CA GLU A 93 -1.13 -2.28 -15.87
C GLU A 93 -1.59 -1.34 -14.78
N PHE A 94 -0.69 -0.46 -14.38
CA PHE A 94 -1.01 0.60 -13.44
C PHE A 94 0.05 1.68 -13.54
N GLU A 95 -0.29 2.84 -12.99
CA GLU A 95 0.55 4.00 -13.17
C GLU A 95 0.41 4.92 -11.96
N SER A 96 1.52 5.55 -11.59
CA SER A 96 1.53 6.54 -10.52
C SER A 96 0.90 7.85 -10.97
N HIS A 97 0.32 8.58 -10.02
CA HIS A 97 -0.28 9.87 -10.26
C HIS A 97 0.38 10.93 -9.39
N HIS A 98 0.42 12.15 -9.88
CA HIS A 98 0.97 13.27 -9.13
C HIS A 98 0.03 13.66 -8.00
N THR A 99 0.60 14.25 -6.96
CA THR A 99 -0.18 14.90 -5.91
C THR A 99 0.12 16.39 -5.95
N GLU A 100 -0.53 17.14 -5.03
CA GLU A 100 -0.27 18.56 -4.93
C GLU A 100 1.08 18.86 -4.31
N VAL A 101 1.68 17.90 -3.63
CA VAL A 101 3.01 18.05 -3.07
C VAL A 101 4.02 17.62 -4.13
N LYS A 102 4.91 18.54 -4.46
CA LYS A 102 5.89 18.27 -5.50
C LYS A 102 6.78 17.09 -5.12
N GLY A 103 6.95 16.16 -6.05
CA GLY A 103 7.77 14.98 -5.81
C GLY A 103 7.05 13.85 -5.13
N ARG A 104 5.80 14.05 -4.72
CA ARG A 104 5.01 13.01 -4.09
C ARG A 104 4.02 12.43 -5.09
N HIS A 105 3.99 11.12 -5.15
CA HIS A 105 3.14 10.38 -6.08
C HIS A 105 2.28 9.39 -5.34
N VAL A 106 1.18 8.97 -5.97
CA VAL A 106 0.25 7.98 -5.45
C VAL A 106 0.16 6.84 -6.44
N THR A 107 0.31 5.62 -5.96
CA THR A 107 0.21 4.43 -6.79
C THR A 107 -0.75 3.44 -6.14
N ASN A 108 -1.83 3.09 -6.84
CA ASN A 108 -2.81 2.13 -6.36
C ASN A 108 -2.54 0.78 -7.03
N ILE A 109 -2.39 -0.26 -6.22
CA ILE A 109 -2.19 -1.61 -6.74
C ILE A 109 -3.01 -2.57 -5.88
N ASP A 110 -3.87 -3.34 -6.54
CA ASP A 110 -4.67 -4.37 -5.87
C ASP A 110 -4.03 -5.72 -6.12
N PHE A 111 -3.98 -6.53 -5.07
CA PHE A 111 -3.41 -7.87 -5.14
C PHE A 111 -4.48 -8.89 -4.81
N GLN A 112 -4.51 -9.99 -5.54
CA GLN A 112 -5.41 -11.09 -5.23
C GLN A 112 -4.86 -11.85 -4.03
N ILE A 113 -5.76 -12.25 -3.13
CA ILE A 113 -5.36 -12.97 -1.92
C ILE A 113 -6.41 -14.05 -1.62
N GLU A 114 -5.93 -15.23 -1.23
CA GLU A 114 -6.82 -16.32 -0.87
C GLU A 114 -7.31 -16.12 0.57
N GLU A 115 -8.50 -16.62 0.84
CA GLU A 115 -9.05 -16.49 2.19
C GLU A 115 -8.15 -17.13 3.24
N SER A 116 -7.57 -18.28 2.92
CA SER A 116 -6.65 -18.94 3.85
C SER A 116 -5.40 -18.10 4.11
N ASP A 117 -4.94 -17.36 3.10
CA ASP A 117 -3.78 -16.50 3.26
C ASP A 117 -4.10 -15.29 4.09
N ILE A 118 -5.35 -14.81 4.02
CA ILE A 118 -5.76 -13.69 4.88
C ILE A 118 -5.61 -14.07 6.34
N LYS A 119 -6.06 -15.25 6.70
CA LYS A 119 -5.97 -15.70 8.08
C LYS A 119 -4.53 -15.86 8.53
N LYS A 120 -3.70 -16.41 7.66
CA LYS A 120 -2.28 -16.56 7.98
C LYS A 120 -1.63 -15.19 8.17
N LEU A 121 -1.98 -14.25 7.31
CA LEU A 121 -1.40 -12.92 7.37
C LEU A 121 -1.82 -12.20 8.66
N GLN A 122 -3.09 -12.33 9.04
CA GLN A 122 -3.59 -11.69 10.24
C GLN A 122 -2.94 -12.23 11.51
N ASN A 123 -2.52 -13.49 11.49
CA ASN A 123 -1.90 -14.11 12.64
C ASN A 123 -0.37 -14.04 12.62
N ALA A 124 0.21 -13.50 11.58
CA ALA A 124 1.65 -13.44 11.44
C ALA A 124 2.23 -12.24 12.15
N THR A 125 3.45 -12.38 12.64
CA THR A 125 4.21 -11.26 13.15
C THR A 125 5.11 -10.78 12.04
N LEU A 126 4.69 -9.71 11.38
CA LEU A 126 5.38 -9.21 10.20
C LEU A 126 6.47 -8.23 10.58
N SER A 127 7.57 -8.28 9.85
CA SER A 127 8.65 -7.32 10.00
C SER A 127 8.85 -6.48 8.75
N GLU A 128 8.68 -7.09 7.58
CA GLU A 128 8.99 -6.41 6.32
C GLU A 128 7.94 -6.71 5.27
N ILE A 129 7.72 -5.73 4.40
CA ILE A 129 6.89 -5.89 3.21
C ILE A 129 7.71 -5.41 2.03
N ILE A 130 7.77 -6.20 0.96
CA ILE A 130 8.57 -5.89 -0.20
C ILE A 130 7.66 -5.77 -1.42
N LEU A 131 7.69 -4.60 -2.05
CA LEU A 131 6.94 -4.37 -3.28
C LEU A 131 7.90 -4.40 -4.45
N LYS A 132 7.66 -5.30 -5.38
CA LYS A 132 8.51 -5.47 -6.54
C LYS A 132 7.75 -5.07 -7.79
N VAL A 133 8.24 -4.04 -8.47
CA VAL A 133 7.63 -3.52 -9.69
C VAL A 133 8.74 -3.29 -10.70
N LYS A 134 8.72 -4.03 -11.81
CA LYS A 134 9.76 -3.95 -12.82
C LYS A 134 11.12 -4.25 -12.18
N LYS A 135 12.04 -3.30 -12.27
CA LYS A 135 13.36 -3.43 -11.66
C LYS A 135 13.42 -2.78 -10.28
N HIS A 136 12.31 -2.21 -9.83
CA HIS A 136 12.27 -1.55 -8.53
C HIS A 136 11.89 -2.55 -7.45
N GLU A 137 12.56 -2.42 -6.34
CA GLU A 137 12.24 -3.23 -5.16
C GLU A 137 12.18 -2.29 -3.98
N LEU A 138 10.96 -2.12 -3.45
CA LEU A 138 10.73 -1.20 -2.33
C LEU A 138 10.57 -2.02 -1.06
N LEU A 139 11.44 -1.75 -0.10
CA LEU A 139 11.41 -2.44 1.18
C LEU A 139 10.74 -1.55 2.21
N PHE A 140 9.63 -2.04 2.76
CA PHE A 140 8.91 -1.34 3.82
C PHE A 140 9.08 -2.10 5.12
N THR A 141 9.24 -1.34 6.20
CA THR A 141 9.18 -1.90 7.55
C THR A 141 7.73 -1.88 7.99
N LYS A 142 7.27 -2.97 8.62
CA LYS A 142 5.88 -3.02 9.09
C LYS A 142 5.64 -1.89 10.07
N TYR A 143 4.61 -1.11 9.81
CA TYR A 143 4.27 0.03 10.64
C TYR A 143 3.22 -0.37 11.66
N ASN A 144 3.48 -0.05 12.91
CA ASN A 144 2.54 -0.31 13.99
C ASN A 144 2.17 0.99 14.64
N SER A 145 0.90 1.35 14.48
CA SER A 145 0.40 2.58 15.07
C SER A 145 0.29 2.44 16.58
N GLU A 146 0.76 3.44 17.29
CA GLU A 146 0.57 3.50 18.73
C GLU A 146 -0.81 4.03 19.03
N LYS A 147 -1.52 3.32 19.87
CA LYS A 147 -2.88 3.72 20.24
C LYS A 147 -2.98 3.97 21.72
#